data_fafe67ead4d61c70c5e514daf9259c04
#
_entry.id   fafe67ead4d61c70c5e514daf9259c04
#
_cell.length_a   1.000
_cell.length_b   1.000
_cell.length_c   1.000
_cell.angle_alpha   90.00
_cell.angle_beta   90.00
_cell.angle_gamma   90.00
#
_symmetry.space_group_name_H-M   'P 1'
#
loop_
_entity.id
_entity.type
_entity.pdbx_description
1 polymer ?
#
loop_
_entity_poly.entity_id
_entity_poly.type
_entity_poly.pdbx_seq_one_letter_code
_entity_poly.pdbx_strand_id
1 'polypeptide(L)'
;MNCFNHPQEPAVATCSDCGKGLCPVCAEMYKPILCTPCFQKRRRREIRRSLFSLTFLVVLFIVGFRLNFLATEGFENMRWESGYVLLAFPSGVLLVERIIPYEMIAGTSWQWFFFYAFKLILYFVVGVFTAPFVFLWSVYRVVKAFR
;
A
#
# COMPACT_ATOMS: atom_id res chain seq x y z
N MET A 1 -30.99 13.33 -20.30
CA MET A 1 -30.49 12.16 -19.50
C MET A 1 -30.85 12.43 -18.05
N ASN A 2 -31.53 11.50 -17.35
CA ASN A 2 -31.99 11.69 -15.99
C ASN A 2 -31.01 11.06 -14.97
N CYS A 3 -31.12 11.46 -13.71
CA CYS A 3 -30.30 10.92 -12.63
C CYS A 3 -30.56 9.42 -12.43
N PHE A 4 -29.49 8.64 -12.22
CA PHE A 4 -29.59 7.19 -11.99
C PHE A 4 -30.36 6.82 -10.70
N ASN A 5 -30.23 7.63 -9.65
CA ASN A 5 -30.92 7.40 -8.37
C ASN A 5 -32.30 8.11 -8.28
N HIS A 6 -32.47 9.18 -9.05
CA HIS A 6 -33.69 10.03 -9.06
C HIS A 6 -34.19 10.23 -10.49
N PRO A 7 -34.95 9.28 -11.03
CA PRO A 7 -35.36 9.30 -12.45
C PRO A 7 -36.17 10.56 -12.86
N GLN A 8 -36.75 11.25 -11.89
CA GLN A 8 -37.54 12.48 -12.11
C GLN A 8 -36.66 13.74 -12.22
N GLU A 9 -35.37 13.67 -11.84
CA GLU A 9 -34.48 14.82 -11.84
C GLU A 9 -33.52 14.79 -13.02
N PRO A 10 -33.25 15.95 -13.66
CA PRO A 10 -32.27 16.02 -14.74
C PRO A 10 -30.86 15.79 -14.21
N ALA A 11 -30.04 15.08 -14.98
CA ALA A 11 -28.64 14.87 -14.66
C ALA A 11 -27.82 16.11 -15.03
N VAL A 12 -27.03 16.63 -14.08
CA VAL A 12 -26.10 17.75 -14.27
C VAL A 12 -24.64 17.31 -14.34
N ALA A 13 -24.35 16.10 -13.89
CA ALA A 13 -23.01 15.53 -13.91
C ALA A 13 -23.04 14.05 -14.24
N THR A 14 -21.88 13.46 -14.51
CA THR A 14 -21.74 12.02 -14.79
C THR A 14 -20.78 11.36 -13.82
N CYS A 15 -21.08 10.11 -13.46
CA CYS A 15 -20.19 9.30 -12.63
C CYS A 15 -18.86 9.06 -13.35
N SER A 16 -17.73 9.35 -12.70
CA SER A 16 -16.38 9.19 -13.26
C SER A 16 -16.01 7.73 -13.59
N ASP A 17 -16.63 6.75 -12.94
CA ASP A 17 -16.29 5.33 -13.13
C ASP A 17 -17.22 4.60 -14.14
N CYS A 18 -18.52 4.97 -14.22
CA CYS A 18 -19.49 4.24 -15.04
C CYS A 18 -20.30 5.13 -16.01
N GLY A 19 -20.08 6.45 -16.02
CA GLY A 19 -20.73 7.40 -16.91
C GLY A 19 -22.22 7.66 -16.67
N LYS A 20 -22.83 7.10 -15.61
CA LYS A 20 -24.25 7.32 -15.27
C LYS A 20 -24.51 8.76 -14.86
N GLY A 21 -25.64 9.31 -15.30
CA GLY A 21 -26.07 10.66 -14.95
C GLY A 21 -26.42 10.81 -13.47
N LEU A 22 -26.05 11.96 -12.88
CA LEU A 22 -26.28 12.30 -11.48
C LEU A 22 -26.90 13.69 -11.39
N CYS A 23 -27.95 13.85 -10.56
CA CYS A 23 -28.52 15.16 -10.23
C CYS A 23 -27.56 15.96 -9.33
N PRO A 24 -27.80 17.27 -9.07
CA PRO A 24 -26.95 18.10 -8.24
C PRO A 24 -26.65 17.47 -6.87
N VAL A 25 -27.67 17.00 -6.19
CA VAL A 25 -27.56 16.37 -4.85
C VAL A 25 -26.67 15.13 -4.89
N CYS A 26 -26.85 14.25 -5.88
CA CYS A 26 -26.04 13.04 -6.02
C CYS A 26 -24.60 13.35 -6.46
N ALA A 27 -24.37 14.43 -7.21
CA ALA A 27 -23.05 14.83 -7.67
C ALA A 27 -22.18 15.41 -6.54
N GLU A 28 -22.79 16.09 -5.56
CA GLU A 28 -22.09 16.66 -4.40
C GLU A 28 -21.82 15.65 -3.30
N MET A 29 -22.50 14.51 -3.28
CA MET A 29 -22.42 13.52 -2.21
C MET A 29 -21.03 12.90 -2.07
N TYR A 30 -20.30 12.71 -3.17
CA TYR A 30 -18.98 12.07 -3.17
C TYR A 30 -17.97 12.87 -3.99
N LYS A 31 -16.73 12.97 -3.46
CA LYS A 31 -15.58 13.55 -4.17
C LYS A 31 -14.51 12.46 -4.38
N PRO A 32 -14.12 12.11 -5.61
CA PRO A 32 -14.63 12.59 -6.91
C PRO A 32 -16.11 12.19 -7.14
N ILE A 33 -16.72 12.78 -8.18
CA ILE A 33 -18.15 12.55 -8.53
C ILE A 33 -18.38 11.08 -8.89
N LEU A 34 -19.04 10.35 -8.01
CA LEU A 34 -19.30 8.91 -8.14
C LEU A 34 -20.77 8.60 -7.79
N CYS A 35 -21.36 7.64 -8.48
CA CYS A 35 -22.63 7.07 -8.04
C CYS A 35 -22.42 6.15 -6.82
N THR A 36 -23.43 5.98 -6.00
CA THR A 36 -23.38 5.17 -4.76
C THR A 36 -22.77 3.77 -4.96
N PRO A 37 -23.17 2.96 -5.98
CA PRO A 37 -22.55 1.65 -6.18
C PRO A 37 -21.08 1.71 -6.57
N CYS A 38 -20.65 2.70 -7.37
CA CYS A 38 -19.24 2.87 -7.71
C CYS A 38 -18.41 3.30 -6.50
N PHE A 39 -18.92 4.22 -5.68
CA PHE A 39 -18.29 4.62 -4.44
C PHE A 39 -18.13 3.44 -3.47
N GLN A 40 -19.17 2.64 -3.26
CA GLN A 40 -19.07 1.44 -2.40
C GLN A 40 -18.08 0.43 -2.94
N LYS A 41 -18.05 0.20 -4.26
CA LYS A 41 -17.07 -0.70 -4.91
C LYS A 41 -15.63 -0.21 -4.70
N ARG A 42 -15.39 1.10 -4.84
CA ARG A 42 -14.08 1.73 -4.63
C ARG A 42 -13.67 1.61 -3.16
N ARG A 43 -14.56 1.95 -2.22
CA ARG A 43 -14.34 1.82 -0.77
C ARG A 43 -14.00 0.38 -0.37
N ARG A 44 -14.76 -0.61 -0.86
CA ARG A 44 -14.46 -2.04 -0.59
C ARG A 44 -13.09 -2.46 -1.12
N ARG A 45 -12.67 -1.96 -2.29
CA ARG A 45 -11.33 -2.23 -2.83
C ARG A 45 -10.23 -1.62 -1.97
N GLU A 46 -10.41 -0.41 -1.48
CA GLU A 46 -9.46 0.27 -0.59
C GLU A 46 -9.33 -0.45 0.75
N ILE A 47 -10.45 -0.82 1.36
CA ILE A 47 -10.45 -1.62 2.60
C ILE A 47 -9.69 -2.93 2.39
N ARG A 48 -10.01 -3.68 1.34
CA ARG A 48 -9.35 -4.96 1.04
C ARG A 48 -7.86 -4.80 0.82
N ARG A 49 -7.42 -3.78 0.08
CA ARG A 49 -5.99 -3.49 -0.13
C ARG A 49 -5.28 -3.14 1.17
N SER A 50 -5.91 -2.32 2.01
CA SER A 50 -5.33 -1.92 3.30
C SER A 50 -5.23 -3.10 4.26
N LEU A 51 -6.27 -3.94 4.34
CA LEU A 51 -6.26 -5.16 5.14
C LEU A 51 -5.19 -6.13 4.64
N PHE A 52 -5.12 -6.37 3.33
CA PHE A 52 -4.10 -7.25 2.76
C PHE A 52 -2.68 -6.76 3.07
N SER A 53 -2.42 -5.46 2.91
CA SER A 53 -1.12 -4.88 3.25
C SER A 53 -0.77 -5.07 4.72
N LEU A 54 -1.70 -4.78 5.63
CA LEU A 54 -1.48 -4.95 7.07
C LEU A 54 -1.25 -6.42 7.44
N THR A 55 -2.11 -7.32 6.94
CA THR A 55 -1.98 -8.76 7.18
C THR A 55 -0.64 -9.29 6.67
N PHE A 56 -0.21 -8.86 5.48
CA PHE A 56 1.07 -9.23 4.91
C PHE A 56 2.25 -8.81 5.79
N LEU A 57 2.26 -7.57 6.29
CA LEU A 57 3.30 -7.08 7.20
C LEU A 57 3.33 -7.88 8.51
N VAL A 58 2.16 -8.16 9.09
CA VAL A 58 2.06 -8.96 10.33
C VAL A 58 2.55 -10.39 10.11
N VAL A 59 2.18 -11.02 8.99
CA VAL A 59 2.65 -12.39 8.64
C VAL A 59 4.16 -12.40 8.50
N LEU A 60 4.76 -11.44 7.80
CA LEU A 60 6.22 -11.35 7.66
C LEU A 60 6.92 -11.20 9.02
N PHE A 61 6.36 -10.36 9.90
CA PHE A 61 6.89 -10.23 11.25
C PHE A 61 6.86 -11.55 12.01
N ILE A 62 5.72 -12.26 11.99
CA ILE A 62 5.56 -13.56 12.66
C ILE A 62 6.52 -14.60 12.09
N VAL A 63 6.67 -14.65 10.76
CA VAL A 63 7.61 -15.57 10.10
C VAL A 63 9.04 -15.29 10.55
N GLY A 64 9.49 -14.03 10.52
CA GLY A 64 10.83 -13.68 10.99
C GLY A 64 11.05 -13.99 12.47
N PHE A 65 10.06 -13.71 13.31
CA PHE A 65 10.09 -14.04 14.74
C PHE A 65 10.20 -15.55 14.97
N ARG A 66 9.53 -16.37 14.16
CA ARG A 66 9.58 -17.85 14.26
C ARG A 66 10.89 -18.43 13.73
N LEU A 67 11.38 -17.90 12.62
CA LEU A 67 12.62 -18.37 11.99
C LEU A 67 13.87 -18.01 12.78
N ASN A 68 13.86 -16.90 13.54
CA ASN A 68 15.01 -16.42 14.33
C ASN A 68 16.34 -16.45 13.56
N PHE A 69 16.30 -16.05 12.28
CA PHE A 69 17.40 -16.25 11.32
C PHE A 69 18.64 -15.36 11.60
N LEU A 70 18.51 -14.35 12.47
CA LEU A 70 19.63 -13.52 12.93
C LEU A 70 20.35 -14.12 14.15
N ALA A 71 19.86 -15.24 14.68
CA ALA A 71 20.53 -15.91 15.79
C ALA A 71 21.93 -16.39 15.37
N THR A 72 22.93 -16.05 16.17
CA THR A 72 24.32 -16.46 16.01
C THR A 72 24.88 -16.94 17.34
N GLU A 73 26.05 -17.59 17.33
CA GLU A 73 26.76 -17.94 18.57
C GLU A 73 26.97 -16.71 19.44
N GLY A 74 26.42 -16.74 20.66
CA GLY A 74 26.42 -15.61 21.60
C GLY A 74 25.21 -14.69 21.55
N PHE A 75 24.33 -14.79 20.52
CA PHE A 75 23.07 -14.04 20.39
C PHE A 75 21.93 -14.97 19.96
N GLU A 76 21.60 -15.93 20.82
CA GLU A 76 20.66 -17.01 20.48
C GLU A 76 19.20 -16.53 20.36
N ASN A 77 18.83 -15.43 20.99
CA ASN A 77 17.43 -14.96 21.04
C ASN A 77 17.24 -13.61 20.33
N MET A 78 17.40 -13.58 19.01
CA MET A 78 17.19 -12.40 18.16
C MET A 78 15.85 -12.48 17.38
N ARG A 79 14.80 -12.96 18.04
CA ARG A 79 13.49 -13.16 17.40
C ARG A 79 12.81 -11.86 16.99
N TRP A 80 12.89 -10.85 17.86
CA TRP A 80 12.28 -9.54 17.57
C TRP A 80 12.99 -8.83 16.41
N GLU A 81 14.31 -8.87 16.42
CA GLU A 81 15.16 -8.31 15.36
C GLU A 81 14.90 -9.02 14.03
N SER A 82 14.82 -10.35 14.04
CA SER A 82 14.50 -11.15 12.85
C SER A 82 13.12 -10.80 12.29
N GLY A 83 12.11 -10.65 13.17
CA GLY A 83 10.76 -10.23 12.78
C GLY A 83 10.77 -8.81 12.22
N TYR A 84 11.47 -7.90 12.88
CA TYR A 84 11.57 -6.50 12.45
C TYR A 84 12.25 -6.34 11.10
N VAL A 85 13.35 -7.05 10.86
CA VAL A 85 14.07 -6.99 9.58
C VAL A 85 13.21 -7.48 8.42
N LEU A 86 12.46 -8.58 8.59
CA LEU A 86 11.52 -9.05 7.57
C LEU A 86 10.36 -8.08 7.31
N LEU A 87 9.89 -7.38 8.32
CA LEU A 87 8.89 -6.32 8.16
C LEU A 87 9.48 -5.06 7.51
N ALA A 88 10.73 -4.73 7.80
CA ALA A 88 11.41 -3.55 7.29
C ALA A 88 11.67 -3.63 5.79
N PHE A 89 12.04 -4.79 5.27
CA PHE A 89 12.40 -4.96 3.87
C PHE A 89 11.31 -4.48 2.88
N PRO A 90 10.05 -4.95 2.93
CA PRO A 90 9.02 -4.46 2.02
C PRO A 90 8.67 -2.99 2.22
N SER A 91 8.86 -2.45 3.44
CA SER A 91 8.67 -1.02 3.72
C SER A 91 9.70 -0.18 2.97
N GLY A 92 10.96 -0.62 2.95
CA GLY A 92 12.02 0.01 2.18
C GLY A 92 11.80 -0.07 0.67
N VAL A 93 11.39 -1.24 0.17
CA VAL A 93 11.06 -1.42 -1.26
C VAL A 93 9.99 -0.44 -1.70
N LEU A 94 8.88 -0.34 -0.97
CA LEU A 94 7.78 0.55 -1.31
C LEU A 94 8.21 2.02 -1.40
N LEU A 95 9.08 2.48 -0.52
CA LEU A 95 9.54 3.86 -0.50
C LEU A 95 10.59 4.13 -1.56
N VAL A 96 11.59 3.28 -1.66
CA VAL A 96 12.71 3.45 -2.60
C VAL A 96 12.24 3.36 -4.05
N GLU A 97 11.35 2.41 -4.39
CA GLU A 97 10.76 2.31 -5.73
C GLU A 97 9.90 3.53 -6.10
N ARG A 98 9.35 4.21 -5.10
CA ARG A 98 8.62 5.45 -5.33
C ARG A 98 9.53 6.66 -5.60
N ILE A 99 10.71 6.68 -4.97
CA ILE A 99 11.67 7.79 -5.10
C ILE A 99 12.59 7.55 -6.30
N ILE A 100 13.03 6.31 -6.50
CA ILE A 100 13.97 5.91 -7.54
C ILE A 100 13.32 4.79 -8.38
N PRO A 101 12.30 5.11 -9.21
CA PRO A 101 11.65 4.12 -10.07
C PRO A 101 12.51 3.73 -11.27
N TYR A 102 13.83 3.95 -11.19
CA TYR A 102 14.76 3.72 -12.28
C TYR A 102 15.18 2.27 -12.35
N GLU A 103 15.02 1.68 -13.52
CA GLU A 103 15.57 0.38 -13.90
C GLU A 103 16.72 0.60 -14.87
N MET A 104 17.85 -0.05 -14.62
CA MET A 104 18.98 0.01 -15.51
C MET A 104 18.69 -0.84 -16.76
N ILE A 105 18.45 -0.21 -17.91
CA ILE A 105 18.09 -0.89 -19.14
C ILE A 105 19.30 -1.30 -19.94
N ALA A 106 20.44 -0.58 -19.81
CA ALA A 106 21.68 -0.84 -20.52
C ALA A 106 22.90 -0.75 -19.59
N GLY A 107 23.78 -1.73 -19.69
CA GLY A 107 25.02 -1.75 -18.92
C GLY A 107 25.73 -3.10 -19.00
N THR A 108 26.98 -3.14 -18.54
CA THR A 108 27.74 -4.38 -18.38
C THR A 108 27.24 -5.18 -17.19
N SER A 109 27.49 -6.51 -17.18
CA SER A 109 27.08 -7.41 -16.08
C SER A 109 27.54 -6.91 -14.70
N TRP A 110 28.70 -6.30 -14.60
CA TRP A 110 29.24 -5.73 -13.36
C TRP A 110 28.45 -4.50 -12.89
N GLN A 111 28.06 -3.61 -13.81
CA GLN A 111 27.27 -2.43 -13.48
C GLN A 111 25.88 -2.83 -12.95
N TRP A 112 25.28 -3.86 -13.56
CA TRP A 112 24.02 -4.45 -13.08
C TRP A 112 24.16 -4.97 -11.65
N PHE A 113 25.20 -5.75 -11.38
CA PHE A 113 25.45 -6.31 -10.07
C PHE A 113 25.57 -5.23 -9.00
N PHE A 114 26.44 -4.22 -9.22
CA PHE A 114 26.63 -3.13 -8.26
C PHE A 114 25.36 -2.28 -8.08
N PHE A 115 24.64 -2.00 -9.13
CA PHE A 115 23.37 -1.25 -9.04
C PHE A 115 22.35 -1.96 -8.17
N TYR A 116 22.08 -3.25 -8.43
CA TYR A 116 21.11 -3.99 -7.64
C TYR A 116 21.59 -4.30 -6.23
N ALA A 117 22.87 -4.54 -6.02
CA ALA A 117 23.45 -4.69 -4.69
C ALA A 117 23.29 -3.40 -3.86
N PHE A 118 23.60 -2.24 -4.46
CA PHE A 118 23.39 -0.94 -3.81
C PHE A 118 21.90 -0.69 -3.52
N LYS A 119 21.02 -0.97 -4.48
CA LYS A 119 19.57 -0.81 -4.33
C LYS A 119 19.03 -1.71 -3.20
N LEU A 120 19.54 -2.93 -3.08
CA LEU A 120 19.18 -3.86 -2.01
C LEU A 120 19.62 -3.35 -0.63
N ILE A 121 20.85 -2.85 -0.49
CA ILE A 121 21.30 -2.20 0.74
C ILE A 121 20.42 -1.01 1.11
N LEU A 122 20.07 -0.20 0.11
CA LEU A 122 19.20 0.95 0.30
C LEU A 122 17.82 0.53 0.80
N TYR A 123 17.26 -0.57 0.28
CA TYR A 123 15.98 -1.12 0.77
C TYR A 123 16.04 -1.48 2.26
N PHE A 124 17.13 -2.09 2.71
CA PHE A 124 17.31 -2.42 4.13
C PHE A 124 17.44 -1.18 4.98
N VAL A 125 18.38 -0.29 4.64
CA VAL A 125 18.65 0.94 5.42
C VAL A 125 17.37 1.78 5.53
N VAL A 126 16.74 2.11 4.40
CA VAL A 126 15.52 2.91 4.38
C VAL A 126 14.38 2.16 5.08
N GLY A 127 14.27 0.85 4.88
CA GLY A 127 13.24 0.01 5.46
C GLY A 127 13.26 0.00 6.99
N VAL A 128 14.44 -0.11 7.59
CA VAL A 128 14.60 -0.08 9.06
C VAL A 128 14.04 1.22 9.66
N PHE A 129 14.34 2.36 9.04
CA PHE A 129 13.84 3.65 9.53
C PHE A 129 12.35 3.88 9.21
N THR A 130 11.87 3.39 8.09
CA THR A 130 10.48 3.67 7.63
C THR A 130 9.46 2.64 8.09
N ALA A 131 9.88 1.45 8.49
CA ALA A 131 8.98 0.37 8.92
C ALA A 131 7.95 0.79 9.99
N PRO A 132 8.31 1.48 11.09
CA PRO A 132 7.34 1.89 12.10
C PRO A 132 6.31 2.88 11.54
N PHE A 133 6.73 3.79 10.67
CA PHE A 133 5.82 4.76 10.04
C PHE A 133 4.87 4.09 9.05
N VAL A 134 5.37 3.17 8.23
CA VAL A 134 4.56 2.40 7.27
C VAL A 134 3.54 1.52 8.01
N PHE A 135 3.95 0.90 9.10
CA PHE A 135 3.05 0.11 9.95
C PHE A 135 1.95 0.97 10.56
N LEU A 136 2.30 2.07 11.24
CA LEU A 136 1.35 3.01 11.83
C LEU A 136 0.40 3.60 10.77
N TRP A 137 0.93 3.96 9.61
CA TRP A 137 0.13 4.44 8.48
C TRP A 137 -0.86 3.39 7.97
N SER A 138 -0.44 2.13 7.90
CA SER A 138 -1.30 1.02 7.49
C SER A 138 -2.44 0.81 8.49
N VAL A 139 -2.15 0.85 9.79
CA VAL A 139 -3.16 0.79 10.86
C VAL A 139 -4.13 1.97 10.76
N TYR A 140 -3.62 3.20 10.67
CA TYR A 140 -4.44 4.40 10.51
C TYR A 140 -5.38 4.31 9.31
N ARG A 141 -4.87 3.83 8.15
CA ARG A 141 -5.67 3.66 6.93
C ARG A 141 -6.79 2.64 7.12
N VAL A 142 -6.53 1.53 7.81
CA VAL A 142 -7.56 0.54 8.15
C VAL A 142 -8.61 1.15 9.06
N VAL A 143 -8.22 1.79 10.16
CA VAL A 143 -9.17 2.45 11.09
C VAL A 143 -10.02 3.49 10.37
N LYS A 144 -9.41 4.34 9.52
CA LYS A 144 -10.14 5.34 8.72
C LYS A 144 -11.12 4.72 7.73
N ALA A 145 -10.81 3.55 7.18
CA ALA A 145 -11.68 2.88 6.21
C ALA A 145 -12.94 2.26 6.86
N PHE A 146 -12.89 1.98 8.17
CA PHE A 146 -14.04 1.48 8.93
C PHE A 146 -14.90 2.61 9.54
N ARG A 147 -14.39 3.82 9.58
CA ARG A 147 -15.09 5.01 10.05
C ARG A 147 -15.82 5.71 8.89
#